data_e0eb5b20232fecbcbf9d5608a410d0fd
#
_entry.id   e0eb5b20232fecbcbf9d5608a410d0fd
#
_cell.length_a   1.000
_cell.length_b   1.000
_cell.length_c   1.000
_cell.angle_alpha   90.00
_cell.angle_beta   90.00
_cell.angle_gamma   90.00
#
_symmetry.space_group_name_H-M   'P 1'
#
loop_
_entity.id
_entity.type
_entity.pdbx_description
1 polymer ?
#
loop_
_entity_poly.entity_id
_entity_poly.type
_entity_poly.pdbx_seq_one_letter_code
_entity_poly.pdbx_strand_id
1 'polypeptide(L)'
;MNFIRTASILILTTMFISNAAIAEGKKLADKLANTAIAVDIKIPSCDADAAILCPGLPLNSQKSFMCLMAYEDNLSLACQLGIVEAAISLEMGMMAIDYSIKACEADADKYCLDVETGEGRIVSCLRKNEAKLNKECTAALKETGLWDLGAK
;
A
#
# COMPACT_ATOMS: atom_id res chain seq x y z
N MET A 1 -40.63 -34.83 14.62
CA MET A 1 -39.85 -34.12 15.66
C MET A 1 -38.35 -33.97 15.31
N ASN A 2 -37.91 -34.17 14.06
CA ASN A 2 -36.48 -34.11 13.67
C ASN A 2 -36.09 -32.89 12.83
N PHE A 3 -37.04 -32.08 12.38
CA PHE A 3 -36.76 -30.89 11.53
C PHE A 3 -36.20 -29.71 12.32
N ILE A 4 -36.50 -29.57 13.60
CA ILE A 4 -36.06 -28.42 14.42
C ILE A 4 -34.59 -28.55 14.85
N ARG A 5 -34.07 -29.77 14.98
CA ARG A 5 -32.68 -30.02 15.39
C ARG A 5 -31.64 -29.72 14.27
N THR A 6 -32.01 -29.94 13.02
CA THR A 6 -31.12 -29.68 11.88
C THR A 6 -31.01 -28.21 11.53
N ALA A 7 -32.05 -27.41 11.73
CA ALA A 7 -32.02 -25.97 11.50
C ALA A 7 -31.13 -25.22 12.51
N SER A 8 -31.10 -25.67 13.78
CA SER A 8 -30.27 -25.04 14.82
C SER A 8 -28.77 -25.26 14.62
N ILE A 9 -28.37 -26.39 14.06
CA ILE A 9 -26.93 -26.69 13.80
C ILE A 9 -26.40 -25.86 12.61
N LEU A 10 -27.25 -25.64 11.58
CA LEU A 10 -26.88 -24.81 10.42
C LEU A 10 -26.69 -23.31 10.77
N ILE A 11 -27.50 -22.80 11.69
CA ILE A 11 -27.40 -21.39 12.14
C ILE A 11 -26.12 -21.17 12.98
N LEU A 12 -25.75 -22.13 13.80
CA LEU A 12 -24.53 -22.04 14.62
C LEU A 12 -23.24 -22.10 13.76
N THR A 13 -23.21 -22.88 12.68
CA THR A 13 -22.04 -22.96 11.81
C THR A 13 -21.83 -21.71 10.97
N THR A 14 -22.90 -21.02 10.55
CA THR A 14 -22.79 -19.76 9.79
C THR A 14 -22.30 -18.58 10.64
N MET A 15 -22.62 -18.56 11.94
CA MET A 15 -22.09 -17.51 12.85
C MET A 15 -20.59 -17.66 13.15
N PHE A 16 -20.05 -18.88 13.15
CA PHE A 16 -18.61 -19.08 13.38
C PHE A 16 -17.74 -18.62 12.21
N ILE A 17 -18.22 -18.76 10.97
CA ILE A 17 -17.46 -18.33 9.78
C ILE A 17 -17.37 -16.79 9.73
N SER A 18 -18.40 -16.06 10.14
CA SER A 18 -18.40 -14.59 10.14
C SER A 18 -17.39 -13.99 11.13
N ASN A 19 -17.19 -14.60 12.28
CA ASN A 19 -16.26 -14.09 13.29
C ASN A 19 -14.78 -14.31 12.92
N ALA A 20 -14.45 -15.38 12.20
CA ALA A 20 -13.09 -15.64 11.73
C ALA A 20 -12.68 -14.64 10.66
N ALA A 21 -13.54 -14.35 9.69
CA ALA A 21 -13.28 -13.38 8.61
C ALA A 21 -13.10 -11.94 9.15
N ILE A 22 -13.88 -11.55 10.16
CA ILE A 22 -13.76 -10.25 10.82
C ILE A 22 -12.45 -10.15 11.62
N ALA A 23 -12.02 -11.24 12.27
CA ALA A 23 -10.77 -11.27 13.04
C ALA A 23 -9.53 -11.18 12.14
N GLU A 24 -9.55 -11.79 10.96
CA GLU A 24 -8.47 -11.68 9.96
C GLU A 24 -8.42 -10.28 9.34
N GLY A 25 -9.56 -9.69 9.00
CA GLY A 25 -9.64 -8.32 8.51
C GLY A 25 -9.10 -7.30 9.52
N LYS A 26 -9.38 -7.49 10.81
CA LYS A 26 -8.87 -6.64 11.89
C LYS A 26 -7.35 -6.77 12.05
N LYS A 27 -6.80 -7.98 11.98
CA LYS A 27 -5.34 -8.21 12.03
C LYS A 27 -4.62 -7.56 10.84
N LEU A 28 -5.21 -7.60 9.65
CA LEU A 28 -4.66 -6.95 8.46
C LEU A 28 -4.73 -5.42 8.61
N ALA A 29 -5.84 -4.88 9.09
CA ALA A 29 -5.99 -3.45 9.34
C ALA A 29 -5.00 -2.94 10.40
N ASP A 30 -4.82 -3.67 11.51
CA ASP A 30 -3.84 -3.35 12.55
C ASP A 30 -2.39 -3.44 12.02
N LYS A 31 -2.10 -4.40 11.15
CA LYS A 31 -0.80 -4.54 10.50
C LYS A 31 -0.54 -3.41 9.50
N LEU A 32 -1.54 -2.99 8.74
CA LEU A 32 -1.48 -1.85 7.82
C LEU A 32 -1.35 -0.52 8.59
N ALA A 33 -2.05 -0.34 9.70
CA ALA A 33 -1.96 0.84 10.54
C ALA A 33 -0.57 0.97 11.21
N ASN A 34 0.03 -0.15 11.61
CA ASN A 34 1.38 -0.19 12.17
C ASN A 34 2.49 -0.14 11.09
N THR A 35 2.16 -0.43 9.84
CA THR A 35 2.99 -0.21 8.67
C THR A 35 2.56 1.10 8.01
N ALA A 36 2.30 2.14 8.81
CA ALA A 36 2.08 3.47 8.29
C ALA A 36 3.33 3.82 7.47
N ILE A 37 3.25 3.54 6.17
CA ILE A 37 4.16 4.09 5.19
C ILE A 37 3.96 5.59 5.37
N ALA A 38 4.92 6.25 6.00
CA ALA A 38 4.99 7.69 5.98
C ALA A 38 5.25 8.07 4.51
N VAL A 39 4.19 8.06 3.72
CA VAL A 39 4.23 8.56 2.36
C VAL A 39 4.42 10.07 2.52
N ASP A 40 5.64 10.52 2.30
CA ASP A 40 5.96 11.94 2.23
C ASP A 40 5.33 12.47 0.93
N ILE A 41 4.04 12.82 1.02
CA ILE A 41 3.27 13.31 -0.13
C ILE A 41 3.67 14.75 -0.35
N LYS A 42 4.58 14.97 -1.29
CA LYS A 42 4.97 16.30 -1.75
C LYS A 42 4.08 16.73 -2.91
N ILE A 43 3.25 17.75 -2.67
CA ILE A 43 2.43 18.39 -3.68
C ILE A 43 2.82 19.88 -3.72
N PRO A 44 3.90 20.24 -4.42
CA PRO A 44 4.42 21.62 -4.41
C PRO A 44 3.40 22.65 -4.89
N SER A 45 2.45 22.26 -5.72
CA SER A 45 1.35 23.13 -6.19
C SER A 45 0.38 23.52 -5.06
N CYS A 46 0.43 22.85 -3.90
CA CYS A 46 -0.39 23.16 -2.74
C CYS A 46 0.32 24.01 -1.68
N ASP A 47 1.59 24.33 -1.84
CA ASP A 47 2.36 25.05 -0.79
C ASP A 47 1.76 26.43 -0.47
N ALA A 48 1.26 27.14 -1.47
CA ALA A 48 0.62 28.44 -1.29
C ALA A 48 -0.71 28.31 -0.53
N ASP A 49 -1.54 27.33 -0.89
CA ASP A 49 -2.81 27.05 -0.22
C ASP A 49 -2.57 26.61 1.23
N ALA A 50 -1.58 25.75 1.46
CA ALA A 50 -1.21 25.31 2.79
C ALA A 50 -0.76 26.46 3.71
N ALA A 51 -0.01 27.41 3.18
CA ALA A 51 0.41 28.58 3.94
C ALA A 51 -0.77 29.48 4.39
N ILE A 52 -1.82 29.56 3.57
CA ILE A 52 -3.01 30.39 3.82
C ILE A 52 -4.04 29.65 4.67
N LEU A 53 -4.39 28.42 4.29
CA LEU A 53 -5.50 27.65 4.86
C LEU A 53 -5.08 26.86 6.10
N CYS A 54 -3.79 26.48 6.19
CA CYS A 54 -3.26 25.59 7.23
C CYS A 54 -2.01 26.16 7.92
N PRO A 55 -2.05 27.42 8.41
CA PRO A 55 -0.88 28.07 8.97
C PRO A 55 -0.31 27.31 10.17
N GLY A 56 1.03 27.26 10.25
CA GLY A 56 1.73 26.63 11.37
C GLY A 56 1.89 25.10 11.27
N LEU A 57 1.36 24.47 10.21
CA LEU A 57 1.64 23.06 9.92
C LEU A 57 2.87 22.93 9.02
N PRO A 58 3.71 21.90 9.25
CA PRO A 58 4.84 21.65 8.36
C PRO A 58 4.34 21.35 6.93
N LEU A 59 4.87 22.05 5.93
CA LEU A 59 4.58 21.78 4.52
C LEU A 59 4.93 20.32 4.18
N ASN A 60 4.17 19.73 3.26
CA ASN A 60 4.36 18.34 2.81
C ASN A 60 4.24 17.29 3.93
N SER A 61 3.57 17.60 5.02
CA SER A 61 3.25 16.64 6.08
C SER A 61 1.86 16.04 5.89
N GLN A 62 1.64 14.86 6.44
CA GLN A 62 0.31 14.25 6.49
C GLN A 62 -0.72 15.18 7.15
N LYS A 63 -0.33 15.94 8.19
CA LYS A 63 -1.23 16.88 8.87
C LYS A 63 -1.62 18.04 7.96
N SER A 64 -0.67 18.58 7.21
CA SER A 64 -0.92 19.64 6.22
C SER A 64 -1.85 19.13 5.11
N PHE A 65 -1.61 17.94 4.61
CA PHE A 65 -2.48 17.32 3.60
C PHE A 65 -3.91 17.13 4.11
N MET A 66 -4.08 16.56 5.31
CA MET A 66 -5.41 16.38 5.91
C MET A 66 -6.13 17.71 6.19
N CYS A 67 -5.38 18.75 6.53
CA CYS A 67 -5.93 20.09 6.69
C CYS A 67 -6.42 20.65 5.33
N LEU A 68 -5.62 20.55 4.27
CA LEU A 68 -6.02 20.99 2.93
C LEU A 68 -7.28 20.25 2.44
N MET A 69 -7.39 18.95 2.69
CA MET A 69 -8.59 18.17 2.34
C MET A 69 -9.85 18.64 3.09
N ALA A 70 -9.70 19.20 4.29
CA ALA A 70 -10.83 19.81 5.02
C ALA A 70 -11.31 21.14 4.41
N TYR A 71 -10.48 21.77 3.56
CA TYR A 71 -10.78 23.02 2.83
C TYR A 71 -10.87 22.80 1.32
N GLU A 72 -11.31 21.61 0.86
CA GLU A 72 -11.30 21.22 -0.55
C GLU A 72 -11.96 22.25 -1.49
N ASP A 73 -13.07 22.87 -1.06
CA ASP A 73 -13.80 23.90 -1.80
C ASP A 73 -13.01 25.22 -1.97
N ASN A 74 -11.98 25.43 -1.19
CA ASN A 74 -11.19 26.67 -1.14
C ASN A 74 -9.81 26.51 -1.79
N LEU A 75 -9.47 25.31 -2.25
CA LEU A 75 -8.19 25.05 -2.88
C LEU A 75 -8.10 25.72 -4.25
N SER A 76 -6.92 26.25 -4.56
CA SER A 76 -6.63 26.72 -5.92
C SER A 76 -6.73 25.56 -6.93
N LEU A 77 -7.04 25.88 -8.18
CA LEU A 77 -7.08 24.88 -9.26
C LEU A 77 -5.73 24.14 -9.38
N ALA A 78 -4.62 24.84 -9.16
CA ALA A 78 -3.29 24.23 -9.21
C ALA A 78 -3.10 23.17 -8.12
N CYS A 79 -3.57 23.43 -6.90
CA CYS A 79 -3.53 22.47 -5.82
C CYS A 79 -4.47 21.28 -6.08
N GLN A 80 -5.70 21.53 -6.53
CA GLN A 80 -6.66 20.46 -6.86
C GLN A 80 -6.08 19.49 -7.92
N LEU A 81 -5.50 20.03 -9.00
CA LEU A 81 -4.87 19.22 -10.03
C LEU A 81 -3.66 18.44 -9.50
N GLY A 82 -2.83 19.06 -8.65
CA GLY A 82 -1.71 18.38 -8.02
C GLY A 82 -2.10 17.24 -7.11
N ILE A 83 -3.21 17.36 -6.37
CA ILE A 83 -3.76 16.28 -5.55
C ILE A 83 -4.22 15.10 -6.44
N VAL A 84 -4.92 15.39 -7.54
CA VAL A 84 -5.37 14.36 -8.48
C VAL A 84 -4.16 13.66 -9.12
N GLU A 85 -3.15 14.39 -9.55
CA GLU A 85 -1.92 13.83 -10.12
C GLU A 85 -1.18 12.93 -9.12
N ALA A 86 -1.07 13.37 -7.86
CA ALA A 86 -0.47 12.57 -6.79
C ALA A 86 -1.26 11.29 -6.53
N ALA A 87 -2.60 11.33 -6.54
CA ALA A 87 -3.45 10.17 -6.37
C ALA A 87 -3.27 9.16 -7.51
N ILE A 88 -3.25 9.61 -8.76
CA ILE A 88 -3.00 8.76 -9.93
C ILE A 88 -1.61 8.12 -9.85
N SER A 89 -0.59 8.89 -9.48
CA SER A 89 0.78 8.39 -9.36
C SER A 89 0.91 7.33 -8.27
N LEU A 90 0.20 7.48 -7.16
CA LEU A 90 0.16 6.49 -6.08
C LEU A 90 -0.52 5.19 -6.55
N GLU A 91 -1.66 5.30 -7.25
CA GLU A 91 -2.36 4.13 -7.79
C GLU A 91 -1.49 3.36 -8.79
N MET A 92 -0.82 4.07 -9.71
CA MET A 92 0.12 3.45 -10.65
C MET A 92 1.28 2.75 -9.93
N GLY A 93 1.82 3.37 -8.87
CA GLY A 93 2.86 2.77 -8.04
C GLY A 93 2.39 1.48 -7.36
N MET A 94 1.18 1.47 -6.82
CA MET A 94 0.59 0.27 -6.20
C MET A 94 0.38 -0.86 -7.22
N MET A 95 -0.09 -0.56 -8.44
CA MET A 95 -0.23 -1.54 -9.51
C MET A 95 1.13 -2.12 -9.94
N ALA A 96 2.16 -1.29 -10.01
CA ALA A 96 3.53 -1.72 -10.33
C ALA A 96 4.08 -2.67 -9.27
N ILE A 97 3.84 -2.38 -7.98
CA ILE A 97 4.22 -3.25 -6.87
C ILE A 97 3.48 -4.59 -6.94
N ASP A 98 2.15 -4.59 -7.11
CA ASP A 98 1.34 -5.80 -7.20
C ASP A 98 1.78 -6.70 -8.38
N TYR A 99 2.02 -6.10 -9.55
CA TYR A 99 2.56 -6.80 -10.71
C TYR A 99 3.92 -7.46 -10.41
N SER A 100 4.83 -6.71 -9.78
CA SER A 100 6.16 -7.22 -9.44
C SER A 100 6.12 -8.30 -8.36
N ILE A 101 5.24 -8.18 -7.36
CA ILE A 101 5.04 -9.22 -6.35
C ILE A 101 4.62 -10.52 -7.02
N LYS A 102 3.60 -10.49 -7.88
CA LYS A 102 3.11 -11.69 -8.59
C LYS A 102 4.17 -12.34 -9.47
N ALA A 103 4.93 -11.53 -10.19
CA ALA A 103 6.00 -12.04 -11.06
C ALA A 103 7.17 -12.65 -10.29
N CYS A 104 7.44 -12.17 -9.05
CA CYS A 104 8.61 -12.55 -8.27
C CYS A 104 8.33 -13.48 -7.09
N GLU A 105 7.07 -13.84 -6.81
CA GLU A 105 6.66 -14.62 -5.64
C GLU A 105 7.50 -15.91 -5.50
N ALA A 106 7.56 -16.72 -6.55
CA ALA A 106 8.28 -17.99 -6.54
C ALA A 106 9.81 -17.82 -6.32
N ASP A 107 10.39 -16.76 -6.87
CA ASP A 107 11.81 -16.46 -6.68
C ASP A 107 12.10 -15.90 -5.29
N ALA A 108 11.21 -15.07 -4.76
CA ALA A 108 11.30 -14.53 -3.41
C ALA A 108 11.22 -15.66 -2.36
N ASP A 109 10.28 -16.58 -2.50
CA ASP A 109 10.13 -17.73 -1.63
C ASP A 109 11.34 -18.67 -1.68
N LYS A 110 11.96 -18.79 -2.85
CA LYS A 110 13.07 -19.70 -3.05
C LYS A 110 14.41 -19.12 -2.56
N TYR A 111 14.65 -17.84 -2.76
CA TYR A 111 15.97 -17.26 -2.56
C TYR A 111 16.03 -16.20 -1.44
N CYS A 112 14.85 -15.72 -0.96
CA CYS A 112 14.77 -14.60 -0.04
C CYS A 112 13.82 -14.88 1.15
N LEU A 113 13.52 -16.13 1.46
CA LEU A 113 12.58 -16.53 2.51
C LEU A 113 12.94 -15.95 3.90
N ASP A 114 14.23 -15.89 4.22
CA ASP A 114 14.72 -15.40 5.52
C ASP A 114 14.89 -13.88 5.57
N VAL A 115 14.49 -13.16 4.51
CA VAL A 115 14.62 -11.71 4.43
C VAL A 115 13.33 -11.04 4.89
N GLU A 116 13.44 -10.20 5.93
CA GLU A 116 12.30 -9.40 6.40
C GLU A 116 11.81 -8.42 5.32
N THR A 117 10.51 -8.23 5.23
CA THR A 117 9.89 -7.27 4.32
C THR A 117 10.15 -5.82 4.75
N GLY A 118 10.06 -4.89 3.80
CA GLY A 118 10.24 -3.45 4.01
C GLY A 118 11.58 -2.92 3.50
N GLU A 119 11.70 -1.62 3.36
CA GLU A 119 12.90 -0.88 2.95
C GLU A 119 13.60 -1.40 1.67
N GLY A 120 12.88 -2.06 0.79
CA GLY A 120 13.45 -2.64 -0.43
C GLY A 120 14.33 -3.88 -0.21
N ARG A 121 14.31 -4.49 1.00
CA ARG A 121 15.17 -5.64 1.34
C ARG A 121 14.93 -6.85 0.44
N ILE A 122 13.68 -7.15 0.12
CA ILE A 122 13.34 -8.25 -0.81
C ILE A 122 13.90 -7.97 -2.21
N VAL A 123 13.72 -6.76 -2.74
CA VAL A 123 14.28 -6.38 -4.05
C VAL A 123 15.81 -6.48 -4.04
N SER A 124 16.45 -6.02 -2.96
CA SER A 124 17.91 -6.14 -2.80
C SER A 124 18.38 -7.60 -2.77
N CYS A 125 17.61 -8.50 -2.13
CA CYS A 125 17.89 -9.93 -2.12
C CYS A 125 17.72 -10.55 -3.52
N LEU A 126 16.63 -10.24 -4.21
CA LEU A 126 16.40 -10.71 -5.59
C LEU A 126 17.52 -10.25 -6.52
N ARG A 127 17.93 -9.00 -6.44
CA ARG A 127 19.06 -8.48 -7.24
C ARG A 127 20.37 -9.25 -7.01
N LYS A 128 20.69 -9.62 -5.78
CA LYS A 128 21.88 -10.44 -5.48
C LYS A 128 21.81 -11.83 -6.12
N ASN A 129 20.60 -12.30 -6.44
CA ASN A 129 20.33 -13.57 -7.07
C ASN A 129 19.94 -13.44 -8.56
N GLU A 130 20.19 -12.29 -9.22
CA GLU A 130 19.74 -11.98 -10.59
C GLU A 130 19.92 -13.14 -11.57
N ALA A 131 21.09 -13.77 -11.59
CA ALA A 131 21.41 -14.85 -12.51
C ALA A 131 20.54 -16.13 -12.34
N LYS A 132 19.80 -16.22 -11.21
CA LYS A 132 18.97 -17.38 -10.86
C LYS A 132 17.47 -17.08 -10.98
N LEU A 133 17.10 -15.81 -11.10
CA LEU A 133 15.71 -15.39 -11.19
C LEU A 133 15.09 -15.85 -12.51
N ASN A 134 13.78 -16.08 -12.49
CA ASN A 134 13.05 -16.23 -13.72
C ASN A 134 13.04 -14.91 -14.52
N LYS A 135 12.85 -15.03 -15.83
CA LYS A 135 12.89 -13.87 -16.74
C LYS A 135 11.76 -12.88 -16.47
N GLU A 136 10.62 -13.37 -16.01
CA GLU A 136 9.42 -12.60 -15.76
C GLU A 136 9.61 -11.71 -14.52
N CYS A 137 10.18 -12.23 -13.43
CA CYS A 137 10.54 -11.44 -12.26
C CYS A 137 11.56 -10.34 -12.59
N THR A 138 12.62 -10.70 -13.31
CA THR A 138 13.65 -9.73 -13.70
C THR A 138 13.08 -8.63 -14.58
N ALA A 139 12.21 -8.98 -15.56
CA ALA A 139 11.54 -8.02 -16.44
C ALA A 139 10.61 -7.10 -15.62
N ALA A 140 9.74 -7.67 -14.79
CA ALA A 140 8.79 -6.91 -13.98
C ALA A 140 9.49 -5.87 -13.09
N LEU A 141 10.55 -6.25 -12.39
CA LEU A 141 11.31 -5.33 -11.53
C LEU A 141 11.99 -4.20 -12.31
N LYS A 142 12.49 -4.48 -13.53
CA LYS A 142 13.13 -3.46 -14.39
C LYS A 142 12.10 -2.53 -15.03
N GLU A 143 11.01 -3.06 -15.57
CA GLU A 143 9.93 -2.30 -16.20
C GLU A 143 9.23 -1.35 -15.23
N THR A 144 9.05 -1.76 -13.98
CA THR A 144 8.40 -0.94 -12.95
C THR A 144 9.35 0.03 -12.25
N GLY A 145 10.65 -0.02 -12.53
CA GLY A 145 11.68 0.78 -11.85
C GLY A 145 11.99 0.31 -10.41
N LEU A 146 11.34 -0.74 -9.93
CA LEU A 146 11.61 -1.29 -8.59
C LEU A 146 13.02 -1.87 -8.48
N TRP A 147 13.61 -2.28 -9.61
CA TRP A 147 14.97 -2.77 -9.66
C TRP A 147 15.99 -1.82 -9.04
N ASP A 148 15.79 -0.52 -9.19
CA ASP A 148 16.74 0.50 -8.74
C ASP A 148 16.51 0.96 -7.29
N LEU A 149 15.34 0.67 -6.70
CA LEU A 149 15.00 1.08 -5.33
C LEU A 149 15.86 0.44 -4.24
N GLY A 150 16.52 -0.64 -4.49
CA GLY A 150 17.41 -1.32 -3.52
C GLY A 150 18.90 -1.04 -3.69
N ALA A 151 19.29 -0.02 -4.46
CA ALA A 151 20.66 0.24 -4.89
C ALA A 151 21.47 1.16 -3.96
N LYS A 152 21.01 1.42 -2.73
CA LYS A 152 21.72 2.25 -1.75
C LYS A 152 22.58 1.41 -0.80
#